data_7464958beb95ce2dabcc77494ad98ad6
#
_entry.id   7464958beb95ce2dabcc77494ad98ad6
#
_cell.length_a   1.000
_cell.length_b   1.000
_cell.length_c   1.000
_cell.angle_alpha   90.00
_cell.angle_beta   90.00
_cell.angle_gamma   90.00
#
_symmetry.space_group_name_H-M   'P 1'
#
loop_
_entity.id
_entity.type
_entity.pdbx_description
1 polymer ?
#
loop_
_entity_poly.entity_id
_entity_poly.type
_entity_poly.pdbx_seq_one_letter_code
_entity_poly.pdbx_strand_id
1 'polypeptide(L)'
;LLPEKEFSRPLYAFYHINLVNTLSHHTESRAIVHGTMLYDADLAAMEQAITPSSVKLEAKGVSSVRKHVTTIREHSAIGMEEFQAFVRGELCHSTLELNAADIKAIDELAEPYYATDWISGTRHRHIKSPRHRVEGVGEFVVDLRPSSDEVPRIEAIDLSGDFFLMGDMDRHLLSPLCGCELTRQALMRRLGSLKLDKLIPNLRPEQLADMLLEASSS
;
A
#
# COMPACT_ATOMS: atom_id res chain seq x y z
N LEU A 1 23.46 -25.32 -7.91
CA LEU A 1 23.41 -24.74 -9.26
C LEU A 1 22.25 -25.41 -9.96
N LEU A 2 21.12 -24.74 -10.09
CA LEU A 2 20.08 -25.16 -11.01
C LEU A 2 20.71 -25.21 -12.42
N PRO A 3 20.44 -26.24 -13.22
CA PRO A 3 21.07 -26.36 -14.53
C PRO A 3 20.72 -25.09 -15.34
N GLU A 4 21.73 -24.40 -15.84
CA GLU A 4 21.66 -23.17 -16.65
C GLU A 4 20.64 -23.19 -17.80
N LYS A 5 20.11 -24.36 -18.12
CA LYS A 5 19.13 -24.56 -19.22
C LYS A 5 17.67 -24.22 -18.85
N GLU A 6 17.29 -24.18 -17.55
CA GLU A 6 15.91 -23.89 -17.18
C GLU A 6 15.60 -22.40 -16.96
N PHE A 7 16.63 -21.59 -16.73
CA PHE A 7 16.50 -20.14 -16.60
C PHE A 7 17.10 -19.34 -17.76
N SER A 8 17.37 -19.99 -18.90
CA SER A 8 18.00 -19.37 -20.05
C SER A 8 17.10 -18.42 -20.88
N ARG A 9 15.86 -18.17 -20.45
CA ARG A 9 15.12 -17.02 -20.94
C ARG A 9 15.45 -15.83 -20.03
N PRO A 10 15.90 -14.71 -20.62
CA PRO A 10 16.39 -13.59 -19.82
C PRO A 10 15.32 -13.12 -18.83
N LEU A 11 15.74 -12.77 -17.62
CA LEU A 11 14.91 -12.16 -16.57
C LEU A 11 13.96 -11.07 -17.08
N TYR A 12 14.22 -10.51 -18.26
CA TYR A 12 13.37 -9.54 -18.97
C TYR A 12 11.96 -10.03 -19.28
N ALA A 13 11.73 -11.32 -19.47
CA ALA A 13 10.37 -11.86 -19.66
C ALA A 13 9.54 -11.77 -18.39
N PHE A 14 10.18 -11.75 -17.20
CA PHE A 14 9.53 -11.65 -15.92
C PHE A 14 9.16 -10.21 -15.53
N TYR A 15 9.77 -9.20 -16.15
CA TYR A 15 9.45 -7.79 -15.87
C TYR A 15 8.09 -7.35 -16.46
N HIS A 16 7.58 -8.04 -17.46
CA HIS A 16 6.27 -7.76 -18.05
C HIS A 16 5.13 -8.56 -17.44
N ILE A 17 5.44 -9.57 -16.62
CA ILE A 17 4.47 -10.40 -15.93
C ILE A 17 4.78 -10.29 -14.45
N ASN A 18 3.88 -9.70 -13.66
CA ASN A 18 4.09 -9.53 -12.23
C ASN A 18 4.16 -10.87 -11.50
N LEU A 19 5.36 -11.41 -11.40
CA LEU A 19 5.69 -12.57 -10.59
C LEU A 19 6.05 -12.16 -9.15
N VAL A 20 6.60 -10.96 -9.00
CA VAL A 20 7.09 -10.41 -7.74
C VAL A 20 6.47 -9.03 -7.53
N ASN A 21 5.82 -8.86 -6.40
CA ASN A 21 5.43 -7.55 -5.90
C ASN A 21 6.40 -7.15 -4.79
N THR A 22 7.06 -6.00 -4.94
CA THR A 22 8.04 -5.51 -3.98
C THR A 22 7.50 -4.26 -3.32
N LEU A 23 7.53 -4.24 -1.99
CA LEU A 23 7.20 -3.07 -1.18
C LEU A 23 8.42 -2.70 -0.34
N SER A 24 8.62 -1.41 -0.14
CA SER A 24 9.66 -0.91 0.76
C SER A 24 9.05 0.03 1.79
N HIS A 25 9.44 -0.15 3.04
CA HIS A 25 9.13 0.76 4.12
C HIS A 25 10.42 1.36 4.65
N HIS A 26 10.46 2.68 4.74
CA HIS A 26 11.64 3.44 5.16
C HIS A 26 11.31 4.24 6.41
N THR A 27 12.20 4.17 7.39
CA THR A 27 12.28 5.11 8.50
C THR A 27 13.53 5.99 8.32
N GLU A 28 13.77 6.96 9.20
CA GLU A 28 14.94 7.84 9.12
C GLU A 28 16.29 7.09 9.10
N SER A 29 16.35 5.90 9.72
CA SER A 29 17.60 5.13 9.90
C SER A 29 17.52 3.68 9.42
N ARG A 30 16.36 3.20 9.00
CA ARG A 30 16.16 1.79 8.62
C ARG A 30 15.24 1.68 7.42
N ALA A 31 15.45 0.62 6.65
CA ALA A 31 14.56 0.24 5.56
C ALA A 31 14.26 -1.25 5.64
N ILE A 32 13.02 -1.62 5.36
CA ILE A 32 12.64 -3.00 5.10
C ILE A 32 12.14 -3.10 3.67
N VAL A 33 12.65 -4.07 2.93
CA VAL A 33 12.18 -4.40 1.58
C VAL A 33 11.69 -5.83 1.64
N HIS A 34 10.47 -6.05 1.18
CA HIS A 34 9.93 -7.39 1.05
C HIS A 34 9.30 -7.59 -0.33
N GLY A 35 9.26 -8.82 -0.76
CA GLY A 35 8.62 -9.20 -2.00
C GLY A 35 7.78 -10.47 -1.81
N THR A 36 6.73 -10.59 -2.59
CA THR A 36 5.91 -11.79 -2.68
C THR A 36 6.04 -12.41 -4.06
N MET A 37 6.15 -13.73 -4.12
CA MET A 37 6.22 -14.49 -5.37
C MET A 37 5.03 -15.43 -5.46
N LEU A 38 4.37 -15.45 -6.61
CA LEU A 38 3.31 -16.41 -6.88
C LEU A 38 3.97 -17.74 -7.28
N TYR A 39 3.98 -18.71 -6.37
CA TYR A 39 4.58 -20.01 -6.66
C TYR A 39 3.63 -20.94 -7.43
N ASP A 40 2.46 -21.24 -6.87
CA ASP A 40 1.44 -22.11 -7.45
C ASP A 40 0.04 -21.60 -7.06
N ALA A 41 -0.20 -20.32 -7.32
CA ALA A 41 -1.47 -19.68 -7.00
C ALA A 41 -2.53 -20.04 -8.06
N ASP A 42 -3.77 -20.23 -7.61
CA ASP A 42 -4.92 -20.31 -8.52
C ASP A 42 -5.22 -18.93 -9.10
N LEU A 43 -4.69 -18.68 -10.29
CA LEU A 43 -4.84 -17.39 -10.98
C LEU A 43 -6.30 -17.13 -11.38
N ALA A 44 -7.12 -18.16 -11.56
CA ALA A 44 -8.53 -17.99 -11.89
C ALA A 44 -9.33 -17.54 -10.64
N ALA A 45 -9.09 -18.17 -9.50
CA ALA A 45 -9.68 -17.74 -8.23
C ALA A 45 -9.19 -16.33 -7.84
N MET A 46 -7.92 -16.03 -8.06
CA MET A 46 -7.36 -14.70 -7.83
C MET A 46 -8.04 -13.63 -8.70
N GLU A 47 -8.27 -13.89 -9.99
CA GLU A 47 -8.97 -12.98 -10.90
C GLU A 47 -10.41 -12.69 -10.45
N GLN A 48 -11.11 -13.70 -9.92
CA GLN A 48 -12.45 -13.55 -9.38
C GLN A 48 -12.47 -12.76 -8.06
N ALA A 49 -11.47 -12.93 -7.22
CA ALA A 49 -11.36 -12.24 -5.93
C ALA A 49 -10.91 -10.79 -6.05
N ILE A 50 -10.06 -10.49 -7.03
CA ILE A 50 -9.55 -9.14 -7.30
C ILE A 50 -10.36 -8.53 -8.42
N THR A 51 -11.31 -7.65 -8.09
CA THR A 51 -12.07 -6.88 -9.08
C THR A 51 -11.43 -5.49 -9.23
N PRO A 52 -10.42 -5.32 -10.09
CA PRO A 52 -9.90 -3.98 -10.36
C PRO A 52 -10.96 -3.18 -11.11
N SER A 53 -11.03 -1.87 -10.83
CA SER A 53 -11.91 -1.00 -11.61
C SER A 53 -11.50 -1.06 -13.09
N SER A 54 -12.47 -0.99 -14.01
CA SER A 54 -12.23 -0.99 -15.46
C SER A 54 -11.20 0.08 -15.87
N VAL A 55 -11.22 1.21 -15.17
CA VAL A 55 -10.28 2.32 -15.35
C VAL A 55 -8.83 1.94 -15.03
N LYS A 56 -8.57 1.06 -14.03
CA LYS A 56 -7.22 0.54 -13.74
C LYS A 56 -6.71 -0.37 -14.85
N LEU A 57 -7.56 -1.16 -15.44
CA LEU A 57 -7.20 -2.06 -16.55
C LEU A 57 -6.92 -1.26 -17.82
N GLU A 58 -7.74 -0.27 -18.15
CA GLU A 58 -7.55 0.61 -19.30
C GLU A 58 -6.28 1.44 -19.22
N ALA A 59 -5.96 2.00 -18.05
CA ALA A 59 -4.75 2.78 -17.82
C ALA A 59 -3.45 1.96 -17.97
N LYS A 60 -3.53 0.63 -17.80
CA LYS A 60 -2.40 -0.29 -18.00
C LYS A 60 -2.43 -0.94 -19.39
N GLY A 61 -3.41 -0.61 -20.24
CA GLY A 61 -3.57 -1.19 -21.57
C GLY A 61 -3.92 -2.68 -21.54
N VAL A 62 -4.59 -3.15 -20.49
CA VAL A 62 -4.82 -4.58 -20.23
C VAL A 62 -6.28 -4.90 -20.09
N SER A 63 -6.67 -6.02 -20.65
CA SER A 63 -8.05 -6.52 -20.62
C SER A 63 -8.37 -7.40 -19.40
N SER A 64 -7.37 -7.89 -18.65
CA SER A 64 -7.58 -8.69 -17.42
C SER A 64 -6.31 -8.77 -16.56
N VAL A 65 -6.47 -9.04 -15.27
CA VAL A 65 -5.39 -9.29 -14.31
C VAL A 65 -4.56 -10.51 -14.72
N ARG A 66 -5.20 -11.55 -15.23
CA ARG A 66 -4.56 -12.81 -15.63
C ARG A 66 -3.48 -12.66 -16.70
N LYS A 67 -3.59 -11.65 -17.56
CA LYS A 67 -2.59 -11.40 -18.61
C LYS A 67 -1.28 -10.82 -18.09
N HIS A 68 -1.23 -10.40 -16.81
CA HIS A 68 -0.08 -9.74 -16.20
C HIS A 68 0.59 -10.53 -15.11
N VAL A 69 0.03 -11.64 -14.71
CA VAL A 69 0.57 -12.48 -13.65
C VAL A 69 0.76 -13.90 -14.15
N THR A 70 1.81 -14.54 -13.65
CA THR A 70 2.10 -15.96 -13.84
C THR A 70 2.56 -16.56 -12.52
N THR A 71 2.72 -17.86 -12.46
CA THR A 71 3.27 -18.55 -11.30
C THR A 71 4.63 -19.15 -11.63
N ILE A 72 5.46 -19.35 -10.59
CA ILE A 72 6.75 -20.05 -10.75
C ILE A 72 6.52 -21.46 -11.28
N ARG A 73 5.46 -22.11 -10.83
CA ARG A 73 5.09 -23.46 -11.22
C ARG A 73 4.84 -23.64 -12.72
N GLU A 74 4.33 -22.62 -13.40
CA GLU A 74 4.14 -22.64 -14.86
C GLU A 74 5.46 -22.63 -15.63
N HIS A 75 6.56 -22.19 -15.00
CA HIS A 75 7.86 -22.01 -15.64
C HIS A 75 8.94 -22.94 -15.08
N SER A 76 8.68 -23.67 -13.99
CA SER A 76 9.64 -24.55 -13.34
C SER A 76 8.98 -25.77 -12.76
N ALA A 77 9.64 -26.92 -12.85
CA ALA A 77 9.21 -28.19 -12.28
C ALA A 77 9.64 -28.38 -10.82
N ILE A 78 10.49 -27.48 -10.26
CA ILE A 78 10.97 -27.61 -8.87
C ILE A 78 9.82 -27.57 -7.88
N GLY A 79 9.95 -28.33 -6.78
CA GLY A 79 8.98 -28.33 -5.69
C GLY A 79 9.07 -27.08 -4.81
N MET A 80 8.04 -26.79 -4.03
CA MET A 80 8.01 -25.61 -3.13
C MET A 80 9.17 -25.64 -2.14
N GLU A 81 9.44 -26.80 -1.54
CA GLU A 81 10.53 -26.95 -0.57
C GLU A 81 11.90 -26.69 -1.20
N GLU A 82 12.11 -27.24 -2.39
CA GLU A 82 13.35 -27.03 -3.14
C GLU A 82 13.52 -25.56 -3.56
N PHE A 83 12.44 -24.92 -4.00
CA PHE A 83 12.42 -23.50 -4.32
C PHE A 83 12.74 -22.65 -3.09
N GLN A 84 12.14 -22.93 -1.93
CA GLN A 84 12.45 -22.22 -0.69
C GLN A 84 13.89 -22.41 -0.24
N ALA A 85 14.40 -23.63 -0.35
CA ALA A 85 15.80 -23.94 -0.01
C ALA A 85 16.77 -23.18 -0.94
N PHE A 86 16.48 -23.12 -2.22
CA PHE A 86 17.25 -22.36 -3.20
C PHE A 86 17.25 -20.87 -2.86
N VAL A 87 16.09 -20.25 -2.66
CA VAL A 87 15.99 -18.82 -2.33
C VAL A 87 16.71 -18.51 -1.03
N ARG A 88 16.59 -19.36 -0.02
CA ARG A 88 17.32 -19.21 1.24
C ARG A 88 18.83 -19.29 1.04
N GLY A 89 19.29 -20.24 0.25
CA GLY A 89 20.71 -20.41 -0.05
C GLY A 89 21.34 -19.22 -0.79
N GLU A 90 20.56 -18.62 -1.70
CA GLU A 90 21.04 -17.49 -2.50
C GLU A 90 20.99 -16.15 -1.74
N LEU A 91 19.98 -15.94 -0.89
CA LEU A 91 19.75 -14.65 -0.25
C LEU A 91 20.23 -14.56 1.21
N CYS A 92 20.32 -15.70 1.91
CA CYS A 92 20.66 -15.70 3.34
C CYS A 92 22.10 -16.14 3.56
N HIS A 93 22.96 -15.21 3.96
CA HIS A 93 24.37 -15.48 4.25
C HIS A 93 24.65 -15.78 5.73
N SER A 94 23.69 -15.54 6.60
CA SER A 94 23.78 -15.81 8.04
C SER A 94 22.40 -16.05 8.64
N THR A 95 22.38 -16.67 9.82
CA THR A 95 21.18 -16.89 10.62
C THR A 95 21.28 -16.07 11.90
N LEU A 96 20.23 -15.34 12.22
CA LEU A 96 20.07 -14.66 13.50
C LEU A 96 19.18 -15.51 14.40
N GLU A 97 19.71 -15.91 15.55
CA GLU A 97 18.92 -16.57 16.59
C GLU A 97 18.39 -15.54 17.58
N LEU A 98 17.07 -15.53 17.77
CA LEU A 98 16.43 -14.64 18.72
C LEU A 98 16.54 -15.23 20.13
N ASN A 99 16.98 -14.42 21.08
CA ASN A 99 16.95 -14.80 22.49
C ASN A 99 15.61 -14.47 23.14
N ALA A 100 15.40 -14.88 24.38
CA ALA A 100 14.13 -14.68 25.10
C ALA A 100 13.77 -13.19 25.27
N ALA A 101 14.76 -12.30 25.39
CA ALA A 101 14.50 -10.86 25.50
C ALA A 101 14.04 -10.27 24.16
N ASP A 102 14.62 -10.75 23.03
CA ASP A 102 14.19 -10.35 21.70
C ASP A 102 12.75 -10.79 21.43
N ILE A 103 12.41 -12.04 21.79
CA ILE A 103 11.05 -12.57 21.65
C ILE A 103 10.06 -11.73 22.45
N LYS A 104 10.38 -11.44 23.72
CA LYS A 104 9.53 -10.61 24.58
C LYS A 104 9.32 -9.21 23.98
N ALA A 105 10.37 -8.58 23.46
CA ALA A 105 10.27 -7.27 22.82
C ALA A 105 9.41 -7.31 21.55
N ILE A 106 9.49 -8.40 20.76
CA ILE A 106 8.63 -8.61 19.61
C ILE A 106 7.15 -8.75 20.03
N ASP A 107 6.87 -9.53 21.07
CA ASP A 107 5.51 -9.73 21.58
C ASP A 107 4.91 -8.40 22.08
N GLU A 108 5.69 -7.59 22.81
CA GLU A 108 5.26 -6.26 23.25
C GLU A 108 4.96 -5.32 22.06
N LEU A 109 5.76 -5.37 21.01
CA LEU A 109 5.53 -4.60 19.78
C LEU A 109 4.34 -5.12 18.97
N ALA A 110 4.02 -6.40 19.05
CA ALA A 110 2.91 -7.02 18.34
C ALA A 110 1.55 -6.74 19.00
N GLU A 111 1.50 -6.44 20.29
CA GLU A 111 0.28 -6.25 21.07
C GLU A 111 -0.75 -5.31 20.41
N PRO A 112 -0.40 -4.10 19.93
CA PRO A 112 -1.34 -3.20 19.27
C PRO A 112 -1.98 -3.79 18.01
N TYR A 113 -1.29 -4.70 17.33
CA TYR A 113 -1.77 -5.32 16.09
C TYR A 113 -2.82 -6.42 16.32
N TYR A 114 -3.00 -6.88 17.56
CA TYR A 114 -4.09 -7.79 17.96
C TYR A 114 -5.35 -7.05 18.37
N ALA A 115 -5.31 -5.73 18.48
CA ALA A 115 -6.48 -4.94 18.83
C ALA A 115 -7.56 -5.05 17.74
N THR A 116 -8.82 -5.14 18.16
CA THR A 116 -9.97 -5.25 17.24
C THR A 116 -10.02 -4.08 16.26
N ASP A 117 -9.66 -2.89 16.71
CA ASP A 117 -9.66 -1.68 15.90
C ASP A 117 -8.60 -1.74 14.79
N TRP A 118 -7.46 -2.39 15.06
CA TRP A 118 -6.44 -2.61 14.05
C TRP A 118 -6.88 -3.67 13.03
N ILE A 119 -7.44 -4.80 13.50
CA ILE A 119 -7.85 -5.93 12.65
C ILE A 119 -9.06 -5.57 11.79
N SER A 120 -10.06 -4.91 12.38
CA SER A 120 -11.35 -4.61 11.73
C SER A 120 -11.41 -3.20 11.13
N GLY A 121 -10.39 -2.38 11.35
CA GLY A 121 -10.37 -0.95 11.06
C GLY A 121 -11.26 -0.17 12.02
N THR A 122 -11.05 1.13 12.10
CA THR A 122 -11.97 2.03 12.78
C THR A 122 -13.33 1.99 12.06
N ARG A 123 -14.41 1.78 12.81
CA ARG A 123 -15.78 1.59 12.29
C ARG A 123 -16.38 2.80 11.55
N HIS A 124 -15.58 3.77 11.18
CA HIS A 124 -16.00 4.99 10.49
C HIS A 124 -15.89 4.92 8.96
N ARG A 125 -15.69 3.72 8.39
CA ARG A 125 -15.82 3.56 6.94
C ARG A 125 -17.25 3.82 6.54
N HIS A 126 -17.55 5.05 6.14
CA HIS A 126 -18.75 5.32 5.39
C HIS A 126 -18.65 4.53 4.08
N ILE A 127 -19.54 3.54 3.92
CA ILE A 127 -19.62 2.62 2.77
C ILE A 127 -19.79 3.39 1.42
N LYS A 128 -19.94 4.72 1.48
CA LYS A 128 -20.21 5.60 0.34
C LYS A 128 -19.18 6.70 0.11
N SER A 129 -18.03 6.68 0.79
CA SER A 129 -17.00 7.70 0.54
C SER A 129 -16.53 7.62 -0.92
N PRO A 130 -16.56 8.74 -1.67
CA PRO A 130 -16.15 8.75 -3.06
C PRO A 130 -14.68 8.34 -3.22
N ARG A 131 -14.39 7.67 -4.32
CA ARG A 131 -13.01 7.33 -4.70
C ARG A 131 -12.50 8.39 -5.64
N HIS A 132 -11.36 8.97 -5.28
CA HIS A 132 -10.68 9.98 -6.06
C HIS A 132 -9.46 9.36 -6.72
N ARG A 133 -9.35 9.45 -8.03
CA ARG A 133 -8.16 9.03 -8.76
C ARG A 133 -7.33 10.24 -9.12
N VAL A 134 -6.06 10.21 -8.73
CA VAL A 134 -5.06 11.19 -9.10
C VAL A 134 -4.05 10.52 -10.01
N GLU A 135 -4.00 10.96 -11.26
CA GLU A 135 -3.10 10.40 -12.27
C GLU A 135 -1.63 10.54 -11.83
N GLY A 136 -0.85 9.46 -11.96
CA GLY A 136 0.56 9.42 -11.53
C GLY A 136 0.79 9.39 -10.03
N VAL A 137 -0.28 9.35 -9.20
CA VAL A 137 -0.19 9.29 -7.74
C VAL A 137 -0.85 8.06 -7.18
N GLY A 138 -2.16 7.87 -7.45
CA GLY A 138 -2.90 6.74 -6.91
C GLY A 138 -4.40 6.97 -6.81
N GLU A 139 -5.06 6.09 -6.05
CA GLU A 139 -6.48 6.14 -5.76
C GLU A 139 -6.68 6.41 -4.27
N PHE A 140 -7.56 7.32 -3.93
CA PHE A 140 -7.81 7.79 -2.58
C PHE A 140 -9.27 7.62 -2.19
N VAL A 141 -9.50 7.29 -0.94
CA VAL A 141 -10.80 7.35 -0.26
C VAL A 141 -10.60 8.25 0.95
N VAL A 142 -11.35 9.33 1.01
CA VAL A 142 -11.34 10.27 2.12
C VAL A 142 -12.56 10.02 2.99
N ASP A 143 -12.35 9.68 4.23
CA ASP A 143 -13.40 9.63 5.25
C ASP A 143 -13.20 10.81 6.21
N LEU A 144 -14.16 11.72 6.24
CA LEU A 144 -14.05 12.99 6.93
C LEU A 144 -15.29 13.25 7.77
N ARG A 145 -15.07 13.62 9.03
CA ARG A 145 -16.14 14.09 9.91
C ARG A 145 -15.96 15.59 10.16
N PRO A 146 -16.85 16.42 9.63
CA PRO A 146 -16.85 17.85 9.91
C PRO A 146 -17.49 18.14 11.28
N SER A 147 -17.07 19.26 11.90
CA SER A 147 -17.73 19.81 13.08
C SER A 147 -19.10 20.43 12.70
N SER A 148 -19.92 20.68 13.70
CA SER A 148 -21.24 21.33 13.55
C SER A 148 -21.17 22.86 13.62
N ASP A 149 -19.99 23.46 13.52
CA ASP A 149 -19.79 24.90 13.58
C ASP A 149 -20.35 25.59 12.33
N GLU A 150 -20.60 26.91 12.42
CA GLU A 150 -21.00 27.74 11.28
C GLU A 150 -20.00 27.66 10.11
N VAL A 151 -18.71 27.64 10.43
CA VAL A 151 -17.64 27.26 9.50
C VAL A 151 -17.10 25.91 9.93
N PRO A 152 -17.46 24.81 9.24
CA PRO A 152 -17.07 23.47 9.65
C PRO A 152 -15.55 23.29 9.71
N ARG A 153 -15.10 22.52 10.70
CA ARG A 153 -13.69 22.14 10.89
C ARG A 153 -13.56 20.63 10.81
N ILE A 154 -12.39 20.16 10.49
CA ILE A 154 -12.09 18.73 10.48
C ILE A 154 -12.05 18.22 11.92
N GLU A 155 -13.04 17.47 12.39
CA GLU A 155 -13.01 16.78 13.68
C GLU A 155 -12.23 15.48 13.62
N ALA A 156 -12.45 14.69 12.56
CA ALA A 156 -11.72 13.47 12.30
C ALA A 156 -11.56 13.28 10.80
N ILE A 157 -10.47 12.66 10.42
CA ILE A 157 -10.14 12.36 9.02
C ILE A 157 -9.39 11.04 8.96
N ASP A 158 -9.74 10.23 7.96
CA ASP A 158 -8.98 9.07 7.52
C ASP A 158 -8.75 9.15 6.01
N LEU A 159 -7.59 8.71 5.58
CA LEU A 159 -7.18 8.67 4.19
C LEU A 159 -6.69 7.28 3.86
N SER A 160 -7.43 6.56 3.04
CA SER A 160 -7.09 5.21 2.61
C SER A 160 -7.07 5.12 1.08
N GLY A 161 -6.52 4.03 0.54
CA GLY A 161 -6.49 3.84 -0.90
C GLY A 161 -5.25 3.10 -1.39
N ASP A 162 -4.92 3.31 -2.66
CA ASP A 162 -3.80 2.66 -3.35
C ASP A 162 -2.83 3.73 -3.86
N PHE A 163 -1.91 4.15 -2.98
CA PHE A 163 -0.88 5.15 -3.23
C PHE A 163 0.40 4.84 -2.45
N PHE A 164 1.51 5.43 -2.86
CA PHE A 164 2.77 5.28 -2.13
C PHE A 164 2.82 6.23 -0.93
N LEU A 165 3.09 5.68 0.25
CA LEU A 165 3.28 6.43 1.49
C LEU A 165 4.74 6.31 1.95
N MET A 166 5.42 7.46 2.13
CA MET A 166 6.85 7.54 2.45
C MET A 166 7.11 7.91 3.91
N GLY A 167 6.12 7.82 4.80
CA GLY A 167 6.27 8.18 6.21
C GLY A 167 5.02 7.92 7.03
N ASP A 168 4.99 8.50 8.21
CA ASP A 168 3.87 8.42 9.14
C ASP A 168 2.78 9.42 8.73
N MET A 169 1.68 8.90 8.17
CA MET A 169 0.57 9.72 7.67
C MET A 169 -0.18 10.41 8.81
N ASP A 170 -0.40 9.70 9.92
CA ASP A 170 -1.11 10.26 11.06
C ASP A 170 -0.38 11.47 11.62
N ARG A 171 0.92 11.32 11.86
CA ARG A 171 1.76 12.38 12.44
C ARG A 171 1.97 13.56 11.50
N HIS A 172 2.18 13.31 10.20
CA HIS A 172 2.65 14.34 9.27
C HIS A 172 1.54 14.95 8.42
N LEU A 173 0.35 14.33 8.39
CA LEU A 173 -0.78 14.81 7.58
C LEU A 173 -2.10 14.85 8.35
N LEU A 174 -2.59 13.71 8.88
CA LEU A 174 -3.94 13.64 9.41
C LEU A 174 -4.09 14.45 10.70
N SER A 175 -3.22 14.25 11.70
CA SER A 175 -3.24 15.02 12.94
C SER A 175 -3.07 16.54 12.72
N PRO A 176 -2.15 17.02 11.86
CA PRO A 176 -2.07 18.43 11.51
C PRO A 176 -3.31 19.00 10.82
N LEU A 177 -4.10 18.19 10.12
CA LEU A 177 -5.34 18.64 9.47
C LEU A 177 -6.51 18.75 10.43
N CYS A 178 -6.51 18.02 11.55
CA CYS A 178 -7.57 18.16 12.55
C CYS A 178 -7.65 19.60 13.09
N GLY A 179 -8.88 20.10 13.24
CA GLY A 179 -9.18 21.49 13.62
C GLY A 179 -9.04 22.52 12.50
N CYS A 180 -8.57 22.14 11.32
CA CYS A 180 -8.52 23.02 10.15
C CYS A 180 -9.93 23.33 9.66
N GLU A 181 -10.20 24.59 9.29
CA GLU A 181 -11.46 24.98 8.64
C GLU A 181 -11.58 24.33 7.27
N LEU A 182 -12.76 23.82 6.96
CA LEU A 182 -13.10 23.20 5.68
C LEU A 182 -13.40 24.28 4.63
N THR A 183 -12.45 25.18 4.47
CA THR A 183 -12.44 26.20 3.41
C THR A 183 -11.19 25.99 2.54
N ARG A 184 -11.31 26.25 1.23
CA ARG A 184 -10.18 26.13 0.32
C ARG A 184 -8.96 26.93 0.80
N GLN A 185 -9.18 28.15 1.28
CA GLN A 185 -8.11 29.01 1.75
C GLN A 185 -7.38 28.44 2.98
N ALA A 186 -8.11 27.93 3.98
CA ALA A 186 -7.52 27.35 5.18
C ALA A 186 -6.79 26.04 4.87
N LEU A 187 -7.39 25.16 4.07
CA LEU A 187 -6.79 23.92 3.62
C LEU A 187 -5.49 24.17 2.84
N MET A 188 -5.50 25.07 1.86
CA MET A 188 -4.30 25.40 1.09
C MET A 188 -3.17 25.96 1.96
N ARG A 189 -3.51 26.83 2.93
CA ARG A 189 -2.53 27.34 3.88
C ARG A 189 -1.93 26.23 4.73
N ARG A 190 -2.77 25.33 5.24
CA ARG A 190 -2.32 24.19 6.07
C ARG A 190 -1.49 23.20 5.27
N LEU A 191 -1.98 22.74 4.13
CA LEU A 191 -1.29 21.77 3.27
C LEU A 191 0.03 22.34 2.72
N GLY A 192 0.07 23.63 2.40
CA GLY A 192 1.30 24.29 1.95
C GLY A 192 2.40 24.36 3.02
N SER A 193 2.04 24.26 4.32
CA SER A 193 3.01 24.17 5.42
C SER A 193 3.52 22.74 5.65
N LEU A 194 2.87 21.73 5.08
CA LEU A 194 3.25 20.32 5.19
C LEU A 194 4.12 19.93 3.98
N LYS A 195 5.05 19.01 4.20
CA LYS A 195 5.90 18.47 3.11
C LYS A 195 5.17 17.30 2.44
N LEU A 196 4.01 17.60 1.82
CA LEU A 196 3.11 16.59 1.27
C LEU A 196 3.78 15.74 0.18
N ASP A 197 4.61 16.35 -0.65
CA ASP A 197 5.38 15.69 -1.72
C ASP A 197 6.39 14.64 -1.20
N LYS A 198 6.88 14.84 0.04
CA LYS A 198 7.76 13.88 0.71
C LYS A 198 7.00 12.74 1.39
N LEU A 199 5.74 12.95 1.70
CA LEU A 199 4.88 11.96 2.35
C LEU A 199 4.16 11.09 1.31
N ILE A 200 3.55 11.73 0.30
CA ILE A 200 2.87 11.07 -0.82
C ILE A 200 3.44 11.67 -2.11
N PRO A 201 4.36 10.95 -2.78
CA PRO A 201 5.04 11.47 -3.97
C PRO A 201 4.05 11.92 -5.05
N ASN A 202 4.31 13.07 -5.65
CA ASN A 202 3.54 13.69 -6.72
C ASN A 202 2.13 14.19 -6.33
N LEU A 203 1.67 14.00 -5.09
CA LEU A 203 0.39 14.56 -4.64
C LEU A 203 0.55 16.06 -4.35
N ARG A 204 -0.26 16.87 -5.03
CA ARG A 204 -0.26 18.32 -4.86
C ARG A 204 -1.27 18.76 -3.80
N PRO A 205 -0.98 19.84 -3.04
CA PRO A 205 -1.89 20.38 -2.04
C PRO A 205 -3.30 20.67 -2.57
N GLU A 206 -3.40 21.17 -3.81
CA GLU A 206 -4.67 21.51 -4.44
C GLU A 206 -5.55 20.28 -4.63
N GLN A 207 -4.95 19.16 -5.06
CA GLN A 207 -5.66 17.90 -5.29
C GLN A 207 -6.22 17.34 -3.99
N LEU A 208 -5.43 17.37 -2.91
CA LEU A 208 -5.92 16.90 -1.61
C LEU A 208 -6.97 17.84 -1.04
N ALA A 209 -6.83 19.16 -1.20
CA ALA A 209 -7.84 20.13 -0.77
C ALA A 209 -9.18 19.93 -1.48
N ASP A 210 -9.16 19.62 -2.78
CA ASP A 210 -10.38 19.32 -3.55
C ASP A 210 -11.08 18.05 -3.02
N MET A 211 -10.31 16.98 -2.78
CA MET A 211 -10.84 15.73 -2.21
C MET A 211 -11.48 15.95 -0.82
N LEU A 212 -10.84 16.76 0.05
CA LEU A 212 -11.35 17.07 1.38
C LEU A 212 -12.65 17.89 1.33
N LEU A 213 -12.74 18.87 0.43
CA LEU A 213 -13.95 19.67 0.25
C LEU A 213 -15.11 18.86 -0.32
N GLU A 214 -14.84 17.96 -1.26
CA GLU A 214 -15.85 17.06 -1.81
C GLU A 214 -16.36 16.08 -0.74
N ALA A 215 -15.46 15.49 0.05
CA ALA A 215 -15.83 14.59 1.14
C ALA A 215 -16.65 15.31 2.24
N SER A 216 -16.45 16.61 2.45
CA SER A 216 -17.21 17.40 3.43
C SER A 216 -18.64 17.71 2.98
N SER A 217 -18.94 17.57 1.69
CA SER A 217 -20.22 17.90 1.08
C SER A 217 -21.09 16.66 0.87
N SER A 218 -20.59 15.48 1.17
CA SER A 218 -21.23 14.17 1.00
C SER A 218 -21.89 13.67 2.26
#